data_23967d19c1081a42bc2e774c00293a12
#
_entry.id   23967d19c1081a42bc2e774c00293a12
#
_cell.length_a   1.000
_cell.length_b   1.000
_cell.length_c   1.000
_cell.angle_alpha   90.00
_cell.angle_beta   90.00
_cell.angle_gamma   90.00
#
_symmetry.space_group_name_H-M   'P 1'
#
loop_
_entity.id
_entity.type
_entity.pdbx_description
1 polymer ?
#
loop_
_entity_poly.entity_id
_entity_poly.type
_entity_poly.pdbx_seq_one_letter_code
_entity_poly.pdbx_strand_id
1 'polypeptide(L)'
;MRTYKFAKIAARNFPTIADLNNPWIFQADVAVVVSVTPHYEARVVEKMQSKGIVFYHFPLEEEVDDIGWENVKQAVNVLLKYDKEDKRVIVHCDFGQHRSRLVVEAFHYAKFGEHFADEYKGYTNHLIYDCSTSHLPPLEIVEQELSKMVW
;
A
#
# COMPACT_ATOMS: atom_id res chain seq x y z
N MET A 1 9.37 3.57 7.87
CA MET A 1 8.99 2.78 6.69
C MET A 1 8.95 1.32 7.04
N ARG A 2 7.94 0.62 6.61
CA ARG A 2 7.82 -0.82 6.87
C ARG A 2 8.05 -1.62 5.61
N THR A 3 8.94 -2.60 5.68
CA THR A 3 9.23 -3.53 4.57
C THR A 3 8.65 -4.91 4.87
N TYR A 4 8.37 -5.67 3.83
CA TYR A 4 7.76 -7.00 3.92
C TYR A 4 8.68 -8.04 3.30
N LYS A 5 8.79 -9.22 3.92
CA LYS A 5 9.71 -10.26 3.48
C LYS A 5 9.25 -11.01 2.23
N PHE A 6 7.96 -10.94 1.91
CA PHE A 6 7.38 -11.71 0.81
C PHE A 6 7.44 -11.02 -0.55
N ALA A 7 7.90 -9.76 -0.59
CA ALA A 7 8.01 -9.00 -1.84
C ALA A 7 8.85 -7.75 -1.64
N LYS A 8 9.25 -7.10 -2.75
CA LYS A 8 9.96 -5.82 -2.71
C LYS A 8 8.98 -4.66 -2.55
N ILE A 9 8.16 -4.72 -1.51
CA ILE A 9 7.11 -3.73 -1.21
C ILE A 9 7.40 -3.10 0.14
N ALA A 10 7.19 -1.80 0.25
CA ALA A 10 7.24 -1.09 1.51
C ALA A 10 6.02 -0.19 1.64
N ALA A 11 5.50 -0.06 2.85
CA ALA A 11 4.44 0.88 3.19
C ALA A 11 5.01 2.04 3.98
N ARG A 12 4.58 3.26 3.68
CA ARG A 12 5.06 4.45 4.37
C ARG A 12 4.06 5.60 4.29
N ASN A 13 4.36 6.69 5.01
CA ASN A 13 3.68 7.97 4.84
C ASN A 13 4.11 8.63 3.52
N PHE A 14 3.42 9.70 3.12
CA PHE A 14 3.76 10.44 1.90
C PHE A 14 5.19 11.02 2.04
N PRO A 15 6.08 10.77 1.07
CA PRO A 15 7.44 11.27 1.15
C PRO A 15 7.52 12.77 0.92
N THR A 16 8.56 13.38 1.49
CA THR A 16 8.95 14.76 1.22
C THR A 16 9.98 14.79 0.10
N ILE A 17 10.27 15.98 -0.42
CA ILE A 17 11.37 16.16 -1.40
C ILE A 17 12.70 15.75 -0.77
N ALA A 18 12.91 16.07 0.51
CA ALA A 18 14.12 15.66 1.23
C ALA A 18 14.24 14.12 1.29
N ASP A 19 13.12 13.42 1.52
CA ASP A 19 13.10 11.95 1.53
C ASP A 19 13.54 11.37 0.19
N LEU A 20 13.08 11.97 -0.91
CA LEU A 20 13.42 11.50 -2.26
C LEU A 20 14.92 11.64 -2.57
N ASN A 21 15.58 12.56 -1.91
CA ASN A 21 17.02 12.77 -2.06
C ASN A 21 17.86 11.96 -1.09
N ASN A 22 17.22 11.20 -0.19
CA ASN A 22 17.89 10.41 0.83
C ASN A 22 17.92 8.93 0.43
N PRO A 23 19.09 8.37 0.06
CA PRO A 23 19.19 6.98 -0.38
C PRO A 23 18.86 5.95 0.70
N TRP A 24 18.89 6.34 1.97
CA TRP A 24 18.49 5.47 3.09
C TRP A 24 16.99 5.32 3.21
N ILE A 25 16.23 6.31 2.75
CA ILE A 25 14.77 6.33 2.80
C ILE A 25 14.19 5.91 1.46
N PHE A 26 14.71 6.48 0.37
CA PHE A 26 14.24 6.21 -0.98
C PHE A 26 15.38 5.61 -1.81
N GLN A 27 15.41 4.29 -1.84
CA GLN A 27 16.45 3.54 -2.53
C GLN A 27 16.41 3.80 -4.04
N ALA A 28 17.60 3.73 -4.66
CA ALA A 28 17.73 4.03 -6.09
C ALA A 28 16.94 3.08 -6.99
N ASP A 29 16.61 1.88 -6.50
CA ASP A 29 15.88 0.87 -7.25
C ASP A 29 14.35 0.96 -7.08
N VAL A 30 13.84 1.97 -6.40
CA VAL A 30 12.38 2.19 -6.33
C VAL A 30 11.89 2.54 -7.73
N ALA A 31 11.03 1.69 -8.27
CA ALA A 31 10.50 1.85 -9.61
C ALA A 31 9.12 2.52 -9.62
N VAL A 32 8.34 2.32 -8.56
CA VAL A 32 6.92 2.70 -8.53
C VAL A 32 6.53 3.19 -7.15
N VAL A 33 5.71 4.23 -7.12
CA VAL A 33 5.02 4.70 -5.92
C VAL A 33 3.52 4.65 -6.17
N VAL A 34 2.80 3.97 -5.29
CA VAL A 34 1.34 3.89 -5.31
C VAL A 34 0.79 4.72 -4.16
N SER A 35 0.07 5.77 -4.48
CA SER A 35 -0.58 6.61 -3.49
C SER A 35 -2.02 6.17 -3.28
N VAL A 36 -2.40 5.93 -2.03
CA VAL A 36 -3.78 5.62 -1.65
C VAL A 36 -4.39 6.68 -0.75
N THR A 37 -3.79 7.86 -0.72
CA THR A 37 -4.36 9.03 -0.04
C THR A 37 -5.35 9.75 -0.95
N PRO A 38 -6.36 10.45 -0.40
CA PRO A 38 -7.23 11.30 -1.20
C PRO A 38 -6.47 12.43 -1.91
N HIS A 39 -5.42 12.94 -1.28
CA HIS A 39 -4.64 14.07 -1.77
C HIS A 39 -3.15 13.75 -1.80
N TYR A 40 -2.43 14.44 -2.68
CA TYR A 40 -0.97 14.36 -2.73
C TYR A 40 -0.38 15.70 -3.15
N GLU A 41 0.89 15.90 -2.87
CA GLU A 41 1.61 17.12 -3.22
C GLU A 41 2.21 17.00 -4.62
N ALA A 42 1.72 17.80 -5.55
CA ALA A 42 2.12 17.72 -6.97
C ALA A 42 3.63 17.88 -7.17
N ARG A 43 4.29 18.75 -6.39
CA ARG A 43 5.74 18.98 -6.49
C ARG A 43 6.53 17.71 -6.19
N VAL A 44 6.07 16.93 -5.21
CA VAL A 44 6.73 15.66 -4.83
C VAL A 44 6.57 14.65 -5.96
N VAL A 45 5.38 14.57 -6.55
CA VAL A 45 5.13 13.67 -7.69
C VAL A 45 5.98 14.05 -8.89
N GLU A 46 6.09 15.32 -9.20
CA GLU A 46 6.96 15.80 -10.29
C GLU A 46 8.42 15.39 -10.06
N LYS A 47 8.89 15.49 -8.81
CA LYS A 47 10.24 15.06 -8.45
C LYS A 47 10.42 13.57 -8.61
N MET A 48 9.44 12.76 -8.20
CA MET A 48 9.45 11.31 -8.43
C MET A 48 9.58 11.00 -9.91
N GLN A 49 8.75 11.62 -10.74
CA GLN A 49 8.73 11.39 -12.17
C GLN A 49 10.05 11.82 -12.82
N SER A 50 10.67 12.90 -12.35
CA SER A 50 11.98 13.34 -12.83
C SER A 50 13.09 12.34 -12.55
N LYS A 51 12.89 11.45 -11.56
CA LYS A 51 13.81 10.36 -11.23
C LYS A 51 13.47 9.05 -11.94
N GLY A 52 12.48 9.06 -12.82
CA GLY A 52 12.03 7.85 -13.53
C GLY A 52 11.09 6.95 -12.72
N ILE A 53 10.58 7.44 -11.58
CA ILE A 53 9.63 6.69 -10.77
C ILE A 53 8.23 6.86 -11.35
N VAL A 54 7.53 5.75 -11.57
CA VAL A 54 6.14 5.76 -12.02
C VAL A 54 5.23 6.00 -10.82
N PHE A 55 4.29 6.91 -10.97
CA PHE A 55 3.36 7.26 -9.89
C PHE A 55 1.94 6.85 -10.27
N TYR A 56 1.28 6.14 -9.35
CA TYR A 56 -0.13 5.77 -9.45
C TYR A 56 -0.91 6.36 -8.30
N HIS A 57 -2.14 6.78 -8.54
CA HIS A 57 -3.02 7.32 -7.53
C HIS A 57 -4.36 6.57 -7.53
N PHE A 58 -4.62 5.83 -6.46
CA PHE A 58 -5.87 5.11 -6.24
C PHE A 58 -6.39 5.47 -4.85
N PRO A 59 -7.09 6.61 -4.71
CA PRO A 59 -7.48 7.11 -3.39
C PRO A 59 -8.43 6.16 -2.65
N LEU A 60 -8.14 5.95 -1.38
CA LEU A 60 -8.98 5.21 -0.46
C LEU A 60 -9.51 6.16 0.61
N GLU A 61 -10.76 5.96 1.00
CA GLU A 61 -11.38 6.73 2.07
C GLU A 61 -11.23 6.02 3.41
N GLU A 62 -11.25 6.79 4.50
CA GLU A 62 -11.24 6.23 5.85
C GLU A 62 -12.66 6.01 6.37
N GLU A 63 -13.51 5.39 5.55
CA GLU A 63 -14.90 5.10 5.91
C GLU A 63 -15.14 3.60 5.85
N VAL A 64 -15.77 3.07 6.92
CA VAL A 64 -16.00 1.62 7.07
C VAL A 64 -16.85 1.08 5.92
N ASP A 65 -17.86 1.84 5.48
CA ASP A 65 -18.82 1.37 4.49
C ASP A 65 -18.38 1.60 3.04
N ASP A 66 -17.44 2.50 2.82
CA ASP A 66 -16.97 2.84 1.47
C ASP A 66 -15.51 3.25 1.48
N ILE A 67 -14.64 2.28 1.60
CA ILE A 67 -13.19 2.52 1.54
C ILE A 67 -12.69 2.67 0.10
N GLY A 68 -13.46 2.24 -0.90
CA GLY A 68 -13.05 2.24 -2.29
C GLY A 68 -12.43 0.91 -2.73
N TRP A 69 -13.17 -0.18 -2.62
CA TRP A 69 -12.66 -1.52 -2.94
C TRP A 69 -12.19 -1.67 -4.38
N GLU A 70 -12.80 -0.95 -5.32
CA GLU A 70 -12.29 -0.96 -6.70
C GLU A 70 -10.88 -0.38 -6.79
N ASN A 71 -10.60 0.68 -6.02
CA ASN A 71 -9.26 1.26 -5.96
C ASN A 71 -8.27 0.33 -5.24
N VAL A 72 -8.72 -0.42 -4.23
CA VAL A 72 -7.89 -1.47 -3.62
C VAL A 72 -7.49 -2.49 -4.68
N LYS A 73 -8.44 -2.96 -5.46
CA LYS A 73 -8.18 -3.93 -6.53
C LYS A 73 -7.19 -3.39 -7.56
N GLN A 74 -7.38 -2.16 -8.01
CA GLN A 74 -6.47 -1.56 -8.98
C GLN A 74 -5.05 -1.41 -8.42
N ALA A 75 -4.94 -0.97 -7.17
CA ALA A 75 -3.63 -0.86 -6.50
C ALA A 75 -2.95 -2.23 -6.41
N VAL A 76 -3.69 -3.27 -6.02
CA VAL A 76 -3.15 -4.62 -5.92
C VAL A 76 -2.70 -5.14 -7.30
N ASN A 77 -3.46 -4.87 -8.35
CA ASN A 77 -3.07 -5.26 -9.70
C ASN A 77 -1.74 -4.62 -10.13
N VAL A 78 -1.52 -3.37 -9.76
CA VAL A 78 -0.22 -2.70 -9.99
C VAL A 78 0.89 -3.40 -9.20
N LEU A 79 0.65 -3.72 -7.93
CA LEU A 79 1.63 -4.45 -7.12
C LEU A 79 1.96 -5.81 -7.72
N LEU A 80 0.97 -6.56 -8.17
CA LEU A 80 1.17 -7.87 -8.81
C LEU A 80 2.01 -7.74 -10.07
N LYS A 81 1.73 -6.73 -10.89
CA LYS A 81 2.49 -6.49 -12.12
C LYS A 81 3.97 -6.26 -11.84
N TYR A 82 4.27 -5.36 -10.93
CA TYR A 82 5.66 -5.01 -10.62
C TYR A 82 6.38 -6.07 -9.79
N ASP A 83 5.65 -6.84 -9.01
CA ASP A 83 6.21 -8.01 -8.32
C ASP A 83 6.71 -9.06 -9.33
N LYS A 84 5.97 -9.30 -10.40
CA LYS A 84 6.41 -10.20 -11.47
C LYS A 84 7.67 -9.71 -12.17
N GLU A 85 7.85 -8.40 -12.24
CA GLU A 85 9.04 -7.78 -12.83
C GLU A 85 10.19 -7.63 -11.83
N ASP A 86 10.01 -8.11 -10.59
CA ASP A 86 10.96 -8.00 -9.50
C ASP A 86 11.36 -6.55 -9.20
N LYS A 87 10.41 -5.64 -9.29
CA LYS A 87 10.61 -4.21 -9.06
C LYS A 87 10.23 -3.80 -7.65
N ARG A 88 10.93 -2.83 -7.11
CA ARG A 88 10.61 -2.27 -5.79
C ARG A 88 9.47 -1.27 -5.89
N VAL A 89 8.47 -1.44 -5.01
CA VAL A 89 7.27 -0.59 -4.98
C VAL A 89 7.09 -0.01 -3.58
N ILE A 90 6.73 1.25 -3.52
CA ILE A 90 6.31 1.90 -2.27
C ILE A 90 4.82 2.19 -2.34
N VAL A 91 4.08 1.75 -1.34
CA VAL A 91 2.67 2.11 -1.14
C VAL A 91 2.60 3.09 0.01
N HIS A 92 1.94 4.23 -0.19
CA HIS A 92 1.82 5.19 0.89
C HIS A 92 0.39 5.65 1.12
N CYS A 93 0.09 5.97 2.38
CA CYS A 93 -1.05 6.74 2.84
C CYS A 93 -0.52 7.86 3.72
N ASP A 94 -1.38 8.55 4.48
CA ASP A 94 -0.92 9.69 5.27
C ASP A 94 0.09 9.28 6.34
N PHE A 95 -0.15 8.17 7.05
CA PHE A 95 0.71 7.72 8.15
C PHE A 95 1.47 6.44 7.85
N GLY A 96 1.19 5.76 6.74
CA GLY A 96 1.81 4.47 6.42
C GLY A 96 1.39 3.34 7.33
N GLN A 97 0.25 3.46 8.02
CA GLN A 97 -0.18 2.51 9.04
C GLN A 97 -1.51 1.81 8.78
N HIS A 98 -2.36 2.35 7.93
CA HIS A 98 -3.71 1.80 7.73
C HIS A 98 -3.99 1.45 6.28
N ARG A 99 -4.35 2.43 5.46
CA ARG A 99 -4.76 2.20 4.07
C ARG A 99 -3.67 1.55 3.22
N SER A 100 -2.42 1.98 3.36
CA SER A 100 -1.31 1.36 2.63
C SER A 100 -1.11 -0.10 3.02
N ARG A 101 -1.29 -0.42 4.30
CA ARG A 101 -1.12 -1.79 4.78
C ARG A 101 -2.29 -2.68 4.43
N LEU A 102 -3.50 -2.11 4.33
CA LEU A 102 -4.64 -2.84 3.78
C LEU A 102 -4.37 -3.28 2.35
N VAL A 103 -3.78 -2.41 1.54
CA VAL A 103 -3.41 -2.75 0.17
C VAL A 103 -2.36 -3.85 0.14
N VAL A 104 -1.37 -3.81 1.02
CA VAL A 104 -0.35 -4.86 1.12
C VAL A 104 -0.97 -6.18 1.57
N GLU A 105 -1.91 -6.16 2.53
CA GLU A 105 -2.67 -7.34 2.94
C GLU A 105 -3.44 -7.94 1.76
N ALA A 106 -4.13 -7.10 1.01
CA ALA A 106 -4.88 -7.51 -0.17
C ALA A 106 -3.95 -8.11 -1.24
N PHE A 107 -2.78 -7.53 -1.44
CA PHE A 107 -1.76 -8.07 -2.34
C PHE A 107 -1.30 -9.47 -1.89
N HIS A 108 -1.03 -9.64 -0.60
CA HIS A 108 -0.62 -10.94 -0.07
C HIS A 108 -1.71 -12.00 -0.31
N TYR A 109 -2.97 -11.63 -0.04
CA TYR A 109 -4.09 -12.52 -0.30
C TYR A 109 -4.19 -12.88 -1.78
N ALA A 110 -4.04 -11.90 -2.67
CA ALA A 110 -4.11 -12.13 -4.11
C ALA A 110 -2.98 -13.05 -4.60
N LYS A 111 -1.78 -12.87 -4.07
CA LYS A 111 -0.60 -13.63 -4.49
C LYS A 111 -0.58 -15.06 -3.93
N PHE A 112 -0.93 -15.23 -2.66
CA PHE A 112 -0.79 -16.50 -1.94
C PHE A 112 -2.11 -17.21 -1.65
N GLY A 113 -3.26 -16.56 -1.88
CA GLY A 113 -4.58 -17.12 -1.58
C GLY A 113 -4.94 -17.16 -0.11
N GLU A 114 -4.18 -16.47 0.73
CA GLU A 114 -4.37 -16.45 2.18
C GLU A 114 -3.89 -15.12 2.77
N HIS A 115 -4.31 -14.82 3.99
CA HIS A 115 -3.84 -13.66 4.73
C HIS A 115 -2.36 -13.81 5.11
N PHE A 116 -1.79 -12.77 5.69
CA PHE A 116 -0.40 -12.78 6.12
C PHE A 116 -0.09 -14.05 6.91
N ALA A 117 1.11 -14.59 6.69
CA ALA A 117 1.63 -15.69 7.51
C ALA A 117 1.58 -15.34 9.00
N ASP A 118 1.61 -16.37 9.88
CA ASP A 118 1.45 -16.18 11.31
C ASP A 118 2.37 -15.10 11.90
N GLU A 119 3.57 -14.96 11.35
CA GLU A 119 4.51 -13.91 11.77
C GLU A 119 3.99 -12.49 11.53
N TYR A 120 2.99 -12.32 10.65
CA TYR A 120 2.40 -11.03 10.31
C TYR A 120 1.00 -10.82 10.88
N LYS A 121 0.36 -11.87 11.41
CA LYS A 121 -1.03 -11.79 11.91
C LYS A 121 -1.22 -10.74 12.99
N GLY A 122 -0.35 -10.74 13.99
CA GLY A 122 -0.42 -9.75 15.06
C GLY A 122 -0.26 -8.33 14.54
N TYR A 123 0.60 -8.15 13.56
CA TYR A 123 0.81 -6.88 12.91
C TYR A 123 -0.43 -6.42 12.15
N THR A 124 -1.01 -7.28 11.33
CA THR A 124 -2.22 -6.99 10.58
C THR A 124 -3.38 -6.66 11.52
N ASN A 125 -3.60 -7.49 12.53
CA ASN A 125 -4.65 -7.25 13.52
C ASN A 125 -4.44 -5.93 14.25
N HIS A 126 -3.23 -5.66 14.71
CA HIS A 126 -2.91 -4.42 15.40
C HIS A 126 -3.21 -3.19 14.52
N LEU A 127 -2.82 -3.24 13.27
CA LEU A 127 -2.92 -2.07 12.40
C LEU A 127 -4.32 -1.82 11.85
N ILE A 128 -5.08 -2.89 11.64
CA ILE A 128 -6.42 -2.78 11.06
C ILE A 128 -7.49 -2.71 12.15
N TYR A 129 -7.32 -3.43 13.26
CA TYR A 129 -8.37 -3.60 14.26
C TYR A 129 -8.14 -2.86 15.56
N ASP A 130 -6.90 -2.71 16.01
CA ASP A 130 -6.60 -2.09 17.30
C ASP A 130 -6.46 -0.58 17.21
N CYS A 131 -6.52 -0.01 16.03
CA CYS A 131 -6.44 1.43 15.85
C CYS A 131 -7.82 2.04 16.10
N SER A 132 -8.04 2.52 17.31
CA SER A 132 -9.34 3.10 17.72
C SER A 132 -9.71 4.35 16.92
N THR A 133 -8.75 4.99 16.26
CA THR A 133 -8.98 6.16 15.41
C THR A 133 -9.14 5.80 13.94
N SER A 134 -8.96 4.52 13.59
CA SER A 134 -9.10 4.06 12.22
C SER A 134 -10.56 3.82 11.87
N HIS A 135 -10.95 4.26 10.68
CA HIS A 135 -12.25 3.99 10.10
C HIS A 135 -12.19 2.83 9.09
N LEU A 136 -11.10 2.06 9.10
CA LEU A 136 -10.96 0.90 8.22
C LEU A 136 -11.92 -0.22 8.62
N PRO A 137 -12.39 -1.00 7.64
CA PRO A 137 -13.32 -2.08 7.92
C PRO A 137 -12.70 -3.19 8.76
N PRO A 138 -13.50 -3.94 9.55
CA PRO A 138 -13.00 -5.10 10.30
C PRO A 138 -12.56 -6.24 9.38
N LEU A 139 -11.74 -7.15 9.92
CA LEU A 139 -11.18 -8.28 9.17
C LEU A 139 -12.23 -9.07 8.38
N GLU A 140 -13.37 -9.32 9.00
CA GLU A 140 -14.45 -10.09 8.35
C GLU A 140 -14.91 -9.45 7.04
N ILE A 141 -15.03 -8.13 7.03
CA ILE A 141 -15.43 -7.38 5.83
C ILE A 141 -14.30 -7.43 4.79
N VAL A 142 -13.04 -7.27 5.24
CA VAL A 142 -11.87 -7.36 4.35
C VAL A 142 -11.83 -8.73 3.68
N GLU A 143 -11.99 -9.81 4.45
CA GLU A 143 -12.01 -11.17 3.91
C GLU A 143 -13.12 -11.38 2.90
N GLN A 144 -14.33 -10.90 3.21
CA GLN A 144 -15.46 -11.03 2.31
C GLN A 144 -15.21 -10.30 0.98
N GLU A 145 -14.71 -9.08 1.04
CA GLU A 145 -14.46 -8.30 -0.17
C GLU A 145 -13.31 -8.90 -1.01
N LEU A 146 -12.23 -9.32 -0.37
CA LEU A 146 -11.10 -9.92 -1.07
C LEU A 146 -11.48 -11.26 -1.74
N SER A 147 -12.33 -12.04 -1.10
CA SER A 147 -12.77 -13.33 -1.65
C SER A 147 -13.62 -13.20 -2.91
N LYS A 148 -14.25 -12.04 -3.13
CA LYS A 148 -15.06 -11.77 -4.31
C LYS A 148 -14.25 -11.29 -5.51
N MET A 149 -13.01 -10.86 -5.28
CA MET A 149 -12.19 -10.25 -6.31
C MET A 149 -11.53 -11.27 -7.22
N VAL A 150 -11.43 -10.94 -8.49
CA VAL A 150 -10.67 -11.68 -9.49
C VAL A 150 -9.47 -10.83 -9.87
N TRP A 151 -8.31 -11.43 -9.69
CA TRP A 151 -7.03 -10.71 -9.86
C TRP A 151 -6.39 -10.96 -11.22
#